data_357d1ece6cd9e158d23adc2edc53ded0
#
_entry.id   357d1ece6cd9e158d23adc2edc53ded0
#
_cell.length_a   1.000
_cell.length_b   1.000
_cell.length_c   1.000
_cell.angle_alpha   90.00
_cell.angle_beta   90.00
_cell.angle_gamma   90.00
#
_symmetry.space_group_name_H-M   'P 1'
#
loop_
_entity.id
_entity.type
_entity.pdbx_description
1 polymer ?
#
loop_
_entity_poly.entity_id
_entity_poly.type
_entity_poly.pdbx_seq_one_letter_code
_entity_poly.pdbx_strand_id
1 'polypeptide(L)'
;MLNIRTPLLLIFLVLLVACSGDSESMRQPSGPTTPADASVAELYNRSCRSCHAQGAGWAPKTGDIQAWAPRLQKGTPVLLEHTINGFKGMPPMGMCFDCNKEDFTKLISFMSGG
;
A
#
# COMPACT_ATOMS: atom_id res chain seq x y z
N MET A 1 -33.08 58.97 8.08
CA MET A 1 -31.62 58.72 8.09
C MET A 1 -31.42 57.23 8.29
N LEU A 2 -31.20 56.50 7.25
CA LEU A 2 -31.05 55.05 7.24
C LEU A 2 -29.59 54.69 7.50
N ASN A 3 -29.33 53.98 8.64
CA ASN A 3 -28.00 53.62 9.04
C ASN A 3 -27.43 52.47 8.19
N ILE A 4 -26.58 52.80 7.22
CA ILE A 4 -25.91 51.87 6.30
C ILE A 4 -24.76 51.07 6.96
N ARG A 5 -24.63 51.11 8.30
CA ARG A 5 -23.51 50.48 8.99
C ARG A 5 -23.71 49.02 9.41
N THR A 6 -24.95 48.48 9.32
CA THR A 6 -25.27 47.15 9.83
C THR A 6 -25.13 45.99 8.83
N PRO A 7 -25.16 46.16 7.47
CA PRO A 7 -25.01 45.01 6.58
C PRO A 7 -23.55 44.56 6.33
N LEU A 8 -22.55 45.37 6.71
CA LEU A 8 -21.14 45.02 6.45
C LEU A 8 -20.55 44.02 7.45
N LEU A 9 -21.16 43.89 8.63
CA LEU A 9 -20.69 42.99 9.68
C LEU A 9 -21.19 41.54 9.49
N LEU A 10 -22.31 41.36 8.79
CA LEU A 10 -22.90 40.04 8.53
C LEU A 10 -22.29 39.30 7.34
N ILE A 11 -21.58 40.00 6.46
CA ILE A 11 -20.92 39.39 5.28
C ILE A 11 -19.57 38.75 5.68
N PHE A 12 -18.98 39.20 6.78
CA PHE A 12 -17.65 38.67 7.20
C PHE A 12 -17.71 37.34 7.99
N LEU A 13 -18.92 36.89 8.40
CA LEU A 13 -19.09 35.70 9.20
C LEU A 13 -19.36 34.43 8.38
N VAL A 14 -19.49 34.51 7.05
CA VAL A 14 -19.83 33.38 6.18
C VAL A 14 -18.63 32.79 5.47
N LEU A 15 -17.42 33.35 5.60
CA LEU A 15 -16.22 32.92 4.88
C LEU A 15 -15.27 32.02 5.68
N LEU A 16 -15.69 31.48 6.82
CA LEU A 16 -14.85 30.62 7.67
C LEU A 16 -15.22 29.13 7.68
N VAL A 17 -16.01 28.65 6.71
CA VAL A 17 -16.34 27.23 6.62
C VAL A 17 -15.97 26.71 5.24
N ALA A 18 -14.69 26.63 4.93
CA ALA A 18 -14.20 25.86 3.81
C ALA A 18 -12.73 25.48 4.02
N CYS A 19 -12.45 24.80 5.12
CA CYS A 19 -11.30 23.92 5.25
C CYS A 19 -11.83 22.61 5.84
N SER A 20 -12.74 21.96 5.12
CA SER A 20 -12.87 20.50 5.21
C SER A 20 -11.66 19.97 4.48
N GLY A 21 -10.54 19.88 5.20
CA GLY A 21 -9.43 19.08 4.77
C GLY A 21 -9.97 17.67 4.54
N ASP A 22 -10.00 17.23 3.28
CA ASP A 22 -10.06 15.83 2.96
C ASP A 22 -8.89 15.20 3.72
N SER A 23 -9.21 14.62 4.86
CA SER A 23 -8.34 13.67 5.51
C SER A 23 -8.23 12.54 4.49
N GLU A 24 -7.20 12.60 3.67
CA GLU A 24 -6.67 11.43 3.01
C GLU A 24 -6.39 10.45 4.15
N SER A 25 -7.40 9.66 4.46
CA SER A 25 -7.29 8.53 5.37
C SER A 25 -6.13 7.73 4.84
N MET A 26 -4.99 7.79 5.54
CA MET A 26 -3.85 6.93 5.25
C MET A 26 -4.41 5.52 5.26
N ARG A 27 -4.58 4.97 4.04
CA ARG A 27 -5.19 3.65 3.83
C ARG A 27 -4.30 2.65 4.54
N GLN A 28 -4.71 2.27 5.76
CA GLN A 28 -4.02 1.24 6.50
C GLN A 28 -4.15 -0.10 5.76
N PRO A 29 -3.08 -0.89 5.73
CA PRO A 29 -3.17 -2.27 5.27
C PRO A 29 -4.28 -2.98 6.02
N SER A 30 -5.19 -3.64 5.31
CA SER A 30 -6.31 -4.37 5.91
C SER A 30 -6.01 -5.85 6.15
N GLY A 31 -4.85 -6.32 5.69
CA GLY A 31 -4.36 -7.68 5.86
C GLY A 31 -3.29 -7.81 6.95
N PRO A 32 -2.87 -9.05 7.27
CA PRO A 32 -1.84 -9.32 8.26
C PRO A 32 -0.50 -8.69 7.85
N THR A 33 0.22 -8.14 8.81
CA THR A 33 1.53 -7.50 8.60
C THR A 33 2.71 -8.42 8.94
N THR A 34 2.44 -9.57 9.54
CA THR A 34 3.43 -10.60 9.89
C THR A 34 2.89 -11.97 9.48
N PRO A 35 3.67 -12.81 8.76
CA PRO A 35 3.27 -14.17 8.44
C PRO A 35 3.08 -15.02 9.71
N ALA A 36 2.08 -15.89 9.69
CA ALA A 36 1.87 -16.88 10.75
C ALA A 36 2.90 -18.02 10.69
N ASP A 37 3.36 -18.37 9.49
CA ASP A 37 4.42 -19.37 9.28
C ASP A 37 5.78 -18.74 9.55
N ALA A 38 6.56 -19.31 10.48
CA ALA A 38 7.86 -18.79 10.90
C ALA A 38 8.88 -18.78 9.76
N SER A 39 8.86 -19.76 8.85
CA SER A 39 9.76 -19.82 7.71
C SER A 39 9.44 -18.70 6.70
N VAL A 40 8.17 -18.49 6.42
CA VAL A 40 7.72 -17.38 5.56
C VAL A 40 8.04 -16.03 6.20
N ALA A 41 7.90 -15.92 7.53
CA ALA A 41 8.24 -14.70 8.27
C ALA A 41 9.73 -14.36 8.17
N GLU A 42 10.61 -15.36 8.27
CA GLU A 42 12.05 -15.17 8.09
C GLU A 42 12.38 -14.66 6.67
N LEU A 43 11.87 -15.36 5.64
CA LEU A 43 12.07 -14.96 4.23
C LEU A 43 11.54 -13.55 3.96
N TYR A 44 10.34 -13.25 4.43
CA TYR A 44 9.74 -11.93 4.29
C TYR A 44 10.60 -10.84 4.94
N ASN A 45 11.00 -11.03 6.19
CA ASN A 45 11.75 -10.03 6.95
C ASN A 45 13.12 -9.70 6.35
N ARG A 46 13.83 -10.70 5.82
CA ARG A 46 15.18 -10.49 5.27
C ARG A 46 15.20 -9.98 3.82
N SER A 47 14.10 -10.12 3.07
CA SER A 47 14.08 -9.80 1.64
C SER A 47 12.98 -8.82 1.25
N CYS A 48 11.71 -9.20 1.39
CA CYS A 48 10.56 -8.48 0.83
C CYS A 48 10.18 -7.24 1.64
N ARG A 49 10.32 -7.30 2.96
CA ARG A 49 9.83 -6.31 3.91
C ARG A 49 10.37 -4.91 3.68
N SER A 50 11.64 -4.79 3.30
CA SER A 50 12.31 -3.50 3.09
C SER A 50 11.56 -2.59 2.10
N CYS A 51 10.94 -3.17 1.07
CA CYS A 51 10.17 -2.44 0.09
C CYS A 51 8.65 -2.56 0.33
N HIS A 52 8.16 -3.77 0.59
CA HIS A 52 6.73 -4.03 0.65
C HIS A 52 6.05 -3.64 1.97
N ALA A 53 6.78 -3.40 3.06
CA ALA A 53 6.18 -2.85 4.27
C ALA A 53 5.81 -1.37 4.14
N GLN A 54 6.63 -0.61 3.40
CA GLN A 54 6.52 0.85 3.31
C GLN A 54 6.06 1.35 1.93
N GLY A 55 6.08 0.51 0.91
CA GLY A 55 5.77 0.89 -0.46
C GLY A 55 6.93 1.59 -1.18
N ALA A 56 8.18 1.29 -0.80
CA ALA A 56 9.35 1.84 -1.45
C ALA A 56 9.39 1.45 -2.94
N GLY A 57 9.81 2.39 -3.81
CA GLY A 57 9.87 2.14 -5.25
C GLY A 57 8.52 1.77 -5.88
N TRP A 58 7.41 2.25 -5.32
CA TRP A 58 6.04 1.95 -5.76
C TRP A 58 5.64 0.48 -5.57
N ALA A 59 6.30 -0.23 -4.66
CA ALA A 59 5.92 -1.57 -4.28
C ALA A 59 4.52 -1.58 -3.65
N PRO A 60 3.63 -2.53 -4.00
CA PRO A 60 2.37 -2.68 -3.29
C PRO A 60 2.65 -3.06 -1.84
N LYS A 61 2.05 -2.35 -0.91
CA LYS A 61 2.27 -2.61 0.52
C LYS A 61 1.69 -3.96 0.93
N THR A 62 2.38 -4.62 1.83
CA THR A 62 1.87 -5.86 2.46
C THR A 62 0.52 -5.59 3.12
N GLY A 63 -0.47 -6.42 2.84
CA GLY A 63 -1.82 -6.31 3.35
C GLY A 63 -2.71 -5.26 2.65
N ASP A 64 -2.19 -4.49 1.69
CA ASP A 64 -3.00 -3.56 0.90
C ASP A 64 -3.75 -4.32 -0.21
N ILE A 65 -4.89 -4.92 0.16
CA ILE A 65 -5.72 -5.73 -0.74
C ILE A 65 -6.08 -4.97 -2.02
N GLN A 66 -6.30 -3.68 -1.95
CA GLN A 66 -6.69 -2.88 -3.12
C GLN A 66 -5.51 -2.67 -4.09
N ALA A 67 -4.31 -2.45 -3.57
CA ALA A 67 -3.12 -2.37 -4.40
C ALA A 67 -2.77 -3.73 -5.03
N TRP A 68 -3.04 -4.83 -4.33
CA TRP A 68 -2.77 -6.18 -4.82
C TRP A 68 -3.81 -6.69 -5.81
N ALA A 69 -5.10 -6.32 -5.67
CA ALA A 69 -6.19 -6.83 -6.50
C ALA A 69 -5.91 -6.82 -8.02
N PRO A 70 -5.49 -5.70 -8.65
CA PRO A 70 -5.22 -5.68 -10.10
C PRO A 70 -4.00 -6.52 -10.50
N ARG A 71 -3.12 -6.84 -9.54
CA ARG A 71 -1.96 -7.72 -9.76
C ARG A 71 -2.38 -9.18 -9.72
N LEU A 72 -3.19 -9.56 -8.73
CA LEU A 72 -3.75 -10.90 -8.59
C LEU A 72 -4.62 -11.31 -9.78
N GLN A 73 -5.33 -10.37 -10.40
CA GLN A 73 -6.10 -10.61 -11.63
C GLN A 73 -5.25 -11.13 -12.81
N LYS A 74 -3.95 -10.86 -12.80
CA LYS A 74 -3.03 -11.37 -13.82
C LYS A 74 -2.66 -12.85 -13.61
N GLY A 75 -2.96 -13.38 -12.44
CA GLY A 75 -2.69 -14.75 -12.02
C GLY A 75 -1.31 -14.96 -11.40
N THR A 76 -1.22 -15.95 -10.54
CA THR A 76 0.01 -16.34 -9.84
C THR A 76 1.22 -16.58 -10.75
N PRO A 77 1.09 -17.22 -11.93
CA PRO A 77 2.23 -17.41 -12.82
C PRO A 77 2.91 -16.11 -13.24
N VAL A 78 2.12 -15.05 -13.52
CA VAL A 78 2.66 -13.73 -13.91
C VAL A 78 3.35 -13.06 -12.73
N LEU A 79 2.79 -13.18 -11.53
CA LEU A 79 3.41 -12.61 -10.32
C LEU A 79 4.72 -13.32 -9.97
N LEU A 80 4.79 -14.64 -10.16
CA LEU A 80 6.03 -15.40 -10.00
C LEU A 80 7.09 -14.99 -11.02
N GLU A 81 6.70 -14.83 -12.29
CA GLU A 81 7.60 -14.35 -13.33
C GLU A 81 8.18 -12.97 -13.00
N HIS A 82 7.33 -12.03 -12.58
CA HIS A 82 7.75 -10.70 -12.14
C HIS A 82 8.70 -10.76 -10.94
N THR A 83 8.46 -11.67 -10.00
CA THR A 83 9.31 -11.83 -8.82
C THR A 83 10.66 -12.41 -9.21
N ILE A 84 10.68 -13.45 -10.02
CA ILE A 84 11.92 -14.16 -10.41
C ILE A 84 12.81 -13.28 -11.31
N ASN A 85 12.20 -12.64 -12.32
CA ASN A 85 12.95 -11.86 -13.31
C ASN A 85 13.15 -10.40 -12.90
N GLY A 86 12.46 -9.94 -11.87
CA GLY A 86 12.33 -8.53 -11.53
C GLY A 86 11.25 -7.83 -12.35
N PHE A 87 10.70 -6.75 -11.81
CA PHE A 87 9.64 -6.00 -12.48
C PHE A 87 9.64 -4.54 -12.07
N LYS A 88 9.84 -3.61 -13.01
CA LYS A 88 9.98 -2.16 -12.74
C LYS A 88 11.06 -1.90 -11.68
N GLY A 89 10.70 -1.33 -10.52
CA GLY A 89 11.62 -1.09 -9.41
C GLY A 89 11.93 -2.32 -8.54
N MET A 90 11.26 -3.45 -8.77
CA MET A 90 11.52 -4.68 -8.01
C MET A 90 12.73 -5.43 -8.62
N PRO A 91 13.77 -5.71 -7.84
CA PRO A 91 14.93 -6.47 -8.31
C PRO A 91 14.57 -7.94 -8.56
N PRO A 92 15.36 -8.66 -9.40
CA PRO A 92 15.21 -10.10 -9.59
C PRO A 92 15.23 -10.85 -8.26
N MET A 93 14.39 -11.87 -8.14
CA MET A 93 14.21 -12.70 -6.95
C MET A 93 13.74 -11.92 -5.70
N GLY A 94 13.41 -10.62 -5.82
CA GLY A 94 13.12 -9.78 -4.66
C GLY A 94 14.25 -9.77 -3.64
N MET A 95 15.50 -9.96 -4.06
CA MET A 95 16.69 -10.14 -3.24
C MET A 95 16.73 -11.43 -2.39
N CYS A 96 15.83 -12.38 -2.63
CA CYS A 96 15.82 -13.69 -2.00
C CYS A 96 16.40 -14.75 -2.94
N PHE A 97 17.72 -14.76 -3.12
CA PHE A 97 18.38 -15.59 -4.13
C PHE A 97 18.38 -17.10 -3.84
N ASP A 98 18.06 -17.48 -2.61
CA ASP A 98 17.92 -18.87 -2.15
C ASP A 98 16.45 -19.32 -2.05
N CYS A 99 15.48 -18.42 -2.34
CA CYS A 99 14.07 -18.76 -2.38
C CYS A 99 13.71 -19.58 -3.63
N ASN A 100 12.84 -20.56 -3.47
CA ASN A 100 12.26 -21.31 -4.56
C ASN A 100 10.85 -20.78 -4.93
N LYS A 101 10.22 -21.39 -5.96
CA LYS A 101 8.88 -20.97 -6.42
C LYS A 101 7.79 -21.12 -5.36
N GLU A 102 7.88 -22.13 -4.51
CA GLU A 102 6.92 -22.36 -3.44
C GLU A 102 7.03 -21.24 -2.38
N ASP A 103 8.26 -20.87 -2.01
CA ASP A 103 8.53 -19.77 -1.10
C ASP A 103 7.94 -18.45 -1.63
N PHE A 104 8.18 -18.14 -2.89
CA PHE A 104 7.59 -16.96 -3.51
C PHE A 104 6.07 -16.99 -3.57
N THR A 105 5.48 -18.15 -3.81
CA THR A 105 4.01 -18.30 -3.80
C THR A 105 3.45 -17.97 -2.43
N LYS A 106 4.05 -18.49 -1.36
CA LYS A 106 3.65 -18.22 0.02
C LYS A 106 3.84 -16.74 0.38
N LEU A 107 4.96 -16.14 -0.02
CA LEU A 107 5.27 -14.72 0.20
C LEU A 107 4.28 -13.82 -0.52
N ILE A 108 3.96 -14.09 -1.78
CA ILE A 108 2.98 -13.33 -2.55
C ILE A 108 1.59 -13.46 -1.91
N SER A 109 1.17 -14.67 -1.55
CA SER A 109 -0.10 -14.89 -0.85
C SER A 109 -0.17 -14.06 0.42
N PHE A 110 0.81 -14.18 1.30
CA PHE A 110 0.87 -13.39 2.53
C PHE A 110 0.80 -11.88 2.28
N MET A 111 1.64 -11.36 1.38
CA MET A 111 1.68 -9.91 1.12
C MET A 111 0.40 -9.38 0.49
N SER A 112 -0.32 -10.21 -0.26
CA SER A 112 -1.58 -9.84 -0.90
C SER A 112 -2.82 -9.98 0.00
N GLY A 113 -2.65 -10.41 1.24
CA GLY A 113 -3.72 -10.50 2.25
C GLY A 113 -4.42 -11.86 2.28
N GLY A 114 -3.81 -12.90 1.72
CA GLY A 114 -4.31 -14.28 1.71
C GLY A 114 -3.78 -15.11 2.87
#